data_130c73bb14442f4a54f2aa2745795714
#
_entry.id   130c73bb14442f4a54f2aa2745795714
#
_cell.length_a   1.000
_cell.length_b   1.000
_cell.length_c   1.000
_cell.angle_alpha   90.00
_cell.angle_beta   90.00
_cell.angle_gamma   90.00
#
_symmetry.space_group_name_H-M   'P 1'
#
loop_
_entity.id
_entity.type
_entity.pdbx_description
1 polymer ?
#
loop_
_entity_poly.entity_id
_entity_poly.type
_entity_poly.pdbx_seq_one_letter_code
_entity_poly.pdbx_strand_id
1 'polypeptide(L)'
;GWRYRDGVLRDAGGAPFTLELLDDGSGMERILLIVVRNLRLLGIDARLRIMDQTVVNERLKRFDFDMTTVGYRAASLPGAELERRFGSRAARTPGSENYAGLASPAVDALVAAVQHARGKRELTAAARALDRVLLGEHVMVPEWHITHARIAWNRRIAPPARTPRQYRWADWVIGWWHASPDAAGPAAHEENAR
;
A
#
# COMPACT_ATOMS: atom_id res chain seq x y z
N GLY A 1 0.25 -13.42 28.09
CA GLY A 1 0.88 -12.48 27.15
C GLY A 1 2.33 -12.86 26.87
N TRP A 2 2.94 -12.20 25.96
CA TRP A 2 4.35 -12.39 25.58
C TRP A 2 5.28 -11.74 26.58
N ARG A 3 6.44 -12.34 26.85
CA ARG A 3 7.47 -11.84 27.76
C ARG A 3 8.84 -11.88 27.10
N TYR A 4 9.59 -10.80 27.21
CA TYR A 4 10.97 -10.73 26.74
C TYR A 4 11.89 -11.34 27.80
N ARG A 5 12.65 -12.40 27.43
CA ARG A 5 13.63 -13.08 28.30
C ARG A 5 14.84 -13.52 27.47
N ASP A 6 16.02 -13.21 27.93
CA ASP A 6 17.30 -13.61 27.31
C ASP A 6 17.37 -13.30 25.81
N GLY A 7 16.92 -12.10 25.42
CA GLY A 7 16.96 -11.67 24.03
C GLY A 7 15.82 -12.21 23.15
N VAL A 8 14.87 -12.98 23.69
CA VAL A 8 13.79 -13.64 22.93
C VAL A 8 12.43 -13.32 23.55
N LEU A 9 11.47 -12.97 22.69
CA LEU A 9 10.07 -12.79 23.05
C LEU A 9 9.39 -14.15 23.09
N ARG A 10 8.86 -14.55 24.26
CA ARG A 10 8.25 -15.86 24.49
C ARG A 10 6.83 -15.74 25.03
N ASP A 11 6.00 -16.72 24.69
CA ASP A 11 4.67 -16.88 25.26
C ASP A 11 4.70 -17.42 26.70
N ALA A 12 3.53 -17.68 27.28
CA ALA A 12 3.41 -18.26 28.61
C ALA A 12 3.96 -19.68 28.71
N GLY A 13 3.98 -20.44 27.62
CA GLY A 13 4.55 -21.80 27.53
C GLY A 13 6.05 -21.82 27.25
N GLY A 14 6.68 -20.67 27.03
CA GLY A 14 8.11 -20.55 26.71
C GLY A 14 8.42 -20.65 25.21
N ALA A 15 7.44 -20.79 24.33
CA ALA A 15 7.65 -20.81 22.89
C ALA A 15 8.07 -19.43 22.36
N PRO A 16 9.05 -19.35 21.45
CA PRO A 16 9.48 -18.09 20.87
C PRO A 16 8.40 -17.52 19.92
N PHE A 17 8.31 -16.20 19.85
CA PHE A 17 7.53 -15.53 18.80
C PHE A 17 8.27 -15.63 17.47
N THR A 18 7.72 -16.34 16.53
CA THR A 18 8.25 -16.47 15.16
C THR A 18 7.37 -15.69 14.18
N LEU A 19 7.98 -15.13 13.14
CA LEU A 19 7.28 -14.39 12.10
C LEU A 19 7.97 -14.56 10.76
N GLU A 20 7.21 -15.00 9.73
CA GLU A 20 7.66 -15.04 8.35
C GLU A 20 7.17 -13.81 7.59
N LEU A 21 8.10 -13.03 7.03
CA LEU A 21 7.81 -11.92 6.13
C LEU A 21 7.90 -12.45 4.70
N LEU A 22 6.76 -12.54 4.02
CA LEU A 22 6.66 -13.06 2.66
C LEU A 22 6.87 -11.94 1.63
N ASP A 23 7.75 -12.14 0.65
CA ASP A 23 8.04 -11.20 -0.43
C ASP A 23 8.25 -11.92 -1.77
N ASP A 24 7.97 -11.22 -2.89
CA ASP A 24 8.12 -11.75 -4.24
C ASP A 24 9.46 -11.40 -4.92
N GLY A 25 10.37 -10.74 -4.20
CA GLY A 25 11.65 -10.29 -4.73
C GLY A 25 11.56 -9.09 -5.67
N SER A 26 10.45 -8.37 -5.70
CA SER A 26 10.23 -7.23 -6.60
C SER A 26 10.99 -5.94 -6.21
N GLY A 27 12.04 -6.06 -5.40
CA GLY A 27 12.96 -4.98 -5.05
C GLY A 27 12.76 -4.38 -3.65
N MET A 28 11.87 -4.95 -2.84
CA MET A 28 11.66 -4.53 -1.45
C MET A 28 12.65 -5.16 -0.46
N GLU A 29 13.41 -6.18 -0.86
CA GLU A 29 14.29 -6.97 0.00
C GLU A 29 15.17 -6.12 0.93
N ARG A 30 15.82 -5.09 0.38
CA ARG A 30 16.73 -4.22 1.16
C ARG A 30 16.01 -3.51 2.31
N ILE A 31 14.75 -3.15 2.13
CA ILE A 31 13.92 -2.49 3.14
C ILE A 31 13.42 -3.51 4.13
N LEU A 32 12.93 -4.64 3.64
CA LEU A 32 12.41 -5.73 4.47
C LEU A 32 13.46 -6.34 5.39
N LEU A 33 14.72 -6.40 4.95
CA LEU A 33 15.82 -6.82 5.82
C LEU A 33 16.04 -5.87 7.01
N ILE A 34 15.77 -4.56 6.83
CA ILE A 34 15.81 -3.60 7.94
C ILE A 34 14.65 -3.87 8.91
N VAL A 35 13.45 -4.13 8.38
CA VAL A 35 12.27 -4.48 9.20
C VAL A 35 12.54 -5.75 10.01
N VAL A 36 13.04 -6.82 9.36
CA VAL A 36 13.41 -8.07 10.03
C VAL A 36 14.44 -7.83 11.13
N ARG A 37 15.48 -7.04 10.85
CA ARG A 37 16.48 -6.67 11.85
C ARG A 37 15.85 -5.97 13.06
N ASN A 38 14.95 -5.02 12.83
CA ASN A 38 14.30 -4.28 13.91
C ASN A 38 13.36 -5.18 14.73
N LEU A 39 12.64 -6.09 14.10
CA LEU A 39 11.81 -7.09 14.79
C LEU A 39 12.67 -8.02 15.67
N ARG A 40 13.85 -8.43 15.20
CA ARG A 40 14.80 -9.23 15.99
C ARG A 40 15.33 -8.49 17.23
N LEU A 41 15.48 -7.17 17.17
CA LEU A 41 15.84 -6.37 18.35
C LEU A 41 14.75 -6.40 19.42
N LEU A 42 13.51 -6.68 19.06
CA LEU A 42 12.38 -6.88 19.96
C LEU A 42 12.29 -8.33 20.47
N GLY A 43 13.23 -9.18 20.08
CA GLY A 43 13.24 -10.60 20.45
C GLY A 43 12.32 -11.49 19.61
N ILE A 44 11.82 -10.99 18.47
CA ILE A 44 11.00 -11.75 17.53
C ILE A 44 11.91 -12.50 16.56
N ASP A 45 11.77 -13.83 16.42
CA ASP A 45 12.46 -14.60 15.38
C ASP A 45 11.80 -14.33 14.01
N ALA A 46 12.11 -13.16 13.47
CA ALA A 46 11.59 -12.72 12.18
C ALA A 46 12.49 -13.20 11.04
N ARG A 47 11.90 -13.69 9.95
CA ARG A 47 12.60 -14.22 8.77
C ARG A 47 11.97 -13.65 7.50
N LEU A 48 12.81 -13.21 6.56
CA LEU A 48 12.38 -12.85 5.21
C LEU A 48 12.35 -14.13 4.34
N ARG A 49 11.21 -14.35 3.70
CA ARG A 49 11.00 -15.45 2.76
C ARG A 49 10.71 -14.87 1.38
N ILE A 50 11.68 -15.00 0.48
CA ILE A 50 11.51 -14.60 -0.94
C ILE A 50 11.08 -15.83 -1.74
N MET A 51 10.02 -15.69 -2.52
CA MET A 51 9.48 -16.74 -3.37
C MET A 51 9.14 -16.16 -4.75
N ASP A 52 8.90 -17.03 -5.72
CA ASP A 52 8.34 -16.61 -7.01
C ASP A 52 6.99 -15.93 -6.84
N GLN A 53 6.74 -14.87 -7.64
CA GLN A 53 5.52 -14.07 -7.56
C GLN A 53 4.25 -14.90 -7.69
N THR A 54 4.26 -15.95 -8.51
CA THR A 54 3.10 -16.84 -8.67
C THR A 54 2.79 -17.57 -7.36
N VAL A 55 3.83 -18.08 -6.69
CA VAL A 55 3.70 -18.76 -5.40
C VAL A 55 3.22 -17.78 -4.31
N VAL A 56 3.80 -16.58 -4.27
CA VAL A 56 3.36 -15.53 -3.34
C VAL A 56 1.89 -15.21 -3.56
N ASN A 57 1.45 -14.99 -4.81
CA ASN A 57 0.05 -14.70 -5.11
C ASN A 57 -0.89 -15.82 -4.69
N GLU A 58 -0.52 -17.10 -4.86
CA GLU A 58 -1.34 -18.22 -4.41
C GLU A 58 -1.43 -18.30 -2.88
N ARG A 59 -0.33 -18.01 -2.17
CA ARG A 59 -0.34 -17.93 -0.70
C ARG A 59 -1.21 -16.76 -0.22
N LEU A 60 -1.10 -15.57 -0.84
CA LEU A 60 -1.94 -14.41 -0.53
C LEU A 60 -3.42 -14.70 -0.72
N LYS A 61 -3.82 -15.37 -1.80
CA LYS A 61 -5.21 -15.77 -2.04
C LYS A 61 -5.79 -16.68 -0.95
N ARG A 62 -4.95 -17.46 -0.30
CA ARG A 62 -5.32 -18.40 0.77
C ARG A 62 -5.10 -17.83 2.16
N PHE A 63 -4.59 -16.61 2.28
CA PHE A 63 -4.17 -15.99 3.54
C PHE A 63 -3.10 -16.82 4.30
N ASP A 64 -2.25 -17.53 3.56
CA ASP A 64 -1.17 -18.35 4.07
C ASP A 64 0.13 -17.54 4.21
N PHE A 65 0.17 -16.64 5.18
CA PHE A 65 1.33 -15.82 5.51
C PHE A 65 1.14 -15.18 6.89
N ASP A 66 2.25 -14.83 7.55
CA ASP A 66 2.21 -14.07 8.80
C ASP A 66 2.24 -12.56 8.51
N MET A 67 3.13 -12.13 7.63
CA MET A 67 3.31 -10.73 7.24
C MET A 67 3.73 -10.64 5.77
N THR A 68 3.26 -9.62 5.07
CA THR A 68 3.64 -9.34 3.69
C THR A 68 3.56 -7.85 3.40
N THR A 69 4.21 -7.38 2.34
CA THR A 69 4.06 -6.03 1.84
C THR A 69 3.06 -5.99 0.70
N VAL A 70 2.21 -4.97 0.71
CA VAL A 70 1.22 -4.77 -0.36
C VAL A 70 1.21 -3.32 -0.81
N GLY A 71 1.16 -3.11 -2.12
CA GLY A 71 0.96 -1.79 -2.70
C GLY A 71 -0.50 -1.57 -3.07
N TYR A 72 -1.21 -0.78 -2.31
CA TYR A 72 -2.56 -0.37 -2.71
C TYR A 72 -2.51 0.73 -3.75
N ARG A 73 -3.04 0.47 -4.92
CA ARG A 73 -3.25 1.51 -5.92
C ARG A 73 -4.40 2.40 -5.46
N ALA A 74 -4.10 3.65 -5.16
CA ALA A 74 -5.13 4.61 -4.81
C ALA A 74 -5.94 5.00 -6.05
N ALA A 75 -7.25 4.95 -5.94
CA ALA A 75 -8.14 5.65 -6.85
C ALA A 75 -8.20 7.13 -6.45
N SER A 76 -8.50 8.01 -7.39
CA SER A 76 -8.67 9.46 -7.12
C SER A 76 -9.83 9.72 -6.15
N LEU A 77 -10.81 8.83 -6.11
CA LEU A 77 -11.92 8.82 -5.17
C LEU A 77 -12.02 7.41 -4.58
N PRO A 78 -12.12 7.28 -3.26
CA PRO A 78 -12.35 6.00 -2.61
C PRO A 78 -13.74 5.46 -2.99
N GLY A 79 -13.84 4.14 -3.21
CA GLY A 79 -15.06 3.52 -3.72
C GLY A 79 -15.19 2.04 -3.35
N ALA A 80 -15.63 1.23 -4.32
CA ALA A 80 -15.91 -0.20 -4.12
C ALA A 80 -14.70 -1.04 -3.69
N GLU A 81 -13.48 -0.57 -3.94
CA GLU A 81 -12.25 -1.24 -3.50
C GLU A 81 -12.13 -1.32 -1.98
N LEU A 82 -12.74 -0.38 -1.24
CA LEU A 82 -12.70 -0.38 0.23
C LEU A 82 -13.37 -1.60 0.83
N GLU A 83 -14.51 -2.03 0.27
CA GLU A 83 -15.20 -3.25 0.70
C GLU A 83 -14.32 -4.48 0.51
N ARG A 84 -13.61 -4.57 -0.63
CA ARG A 84 -12.74 -5.69 -0.93
C ARG A 84 -11.48 -5.73 -0.06
N ARG A 85 -11.02 -4.55 0.40
CA ARG A 85 -9.79 -4.40 1.21
C ARG A 85 -10.03 -4.46 2.70
N PHE A 86 -11.16 -3.99 3.17
CA PHE A 86 -11.40 -3.78 4.59
C PHE A 86 -12.76 -4.33 5.09
N GLY A 87 -13.65 -4.72 4.19
CA GLY A 87 -14.97 -5.22 4.57
C GLY A 87 -14.90 -6.60 5.25
N SER A 88 -15.73 -6.81 6.26
CA SER A 88 -15.75 -8.04 7.06
C SER A 88 -16.02 -9.30 6.23
N ARG A 89 -16.83 -9.19 5.17
CA ARG A 89 -17.08 -10.33 4.26
C ARG A 89 -15.82 -10.72 3.50
N ALA A 90 -15.01 -9.74 3.11
CA ALA A 90 -13.75 -9.95 2.38
C ALA A 90 -12.70 -10.67 3.24
N ALA A 91 -12.73 -10.52 4.57
CA ALA A 91 -11.79 -11.17 5.49
C ALA A 91 -11.75 -12.69 5.38
N ARG A 92 -12.84 -13.31 4.90
CA ARG A 92 -12.99 -14.78 4.75
C ARG A 92 -13.18 -15.21 3.30
N THR A 93 -13.03 -14.28 2.35
CA THR A 93 -13.21 -14.58 0.92
C THR A 93 -11.84 -14.82 0.28
N PRO A 94 -11.51 -16.05 -0.12
CA PRO A 94 -10.25 -16.34 -0.80
C PRO A 94 -10.06 -15.44 -2.03
N GLY A 95 -8.85 -14.91 -2.19
CA GLY A 95 -8.53 -13.99 -3.29
C GLY A 95 -9.01 -12.55 -3.09
N SER A 96 -9.58 -12.21 -1.94
CA SER A 96 -9.84 -10.80 -1.59
C SER A 96 -8.54 -10.05 -1.28
N GLU A 97 -8.62 -8.73 -1.17
CA GLU A 97 -7.50 -7.88 -0.76
C GLU A 97 -7.53 -7.52 0.73
N ASN A 98 -8.41 -8.15 1.53
CA ASN A 98 -8.44 -7.97 2.98
C ASN A 98 -7.38 -8.88 3.63
N TYR A 99 -6.12 -8.61 3.32
CA TYR A 99 -4.98 -9.42 3.77
C TYR A 99 -4.81 -9.46 5.29
N ALA A 100 -5.30 -8.44 5.98
CA ALA A 100 -5.25 -8.38 7.43
C ALA A 100 -6.32 -9.26 8.13
N GLY A 101 -7.27 -9.81 7.37
CA GLY A 101 -8.39 -10.56 7.93
C GLY A 101 -9.31 -9.72 8.82
N LEU A 102 -9.33 -8.40 8.60
CA LEU A 102 -10.07 -7.46 9.42
C LEU A 102 -11.59 -7.69 9.28
N ALA A 103 -12.25 -7.94 10.39
CA ALA A 103 -13.70 -8.11 10.46
C ALA A 103 -14.28 -7.24 11.59
N SER A 104 -14.62 -6.01 11.24
CA SER A 104 -15.08 -5.00 12.20
C SER A 104 -16.35 -4.32 11.71
N PRO A 105 -17.48 -4.42 12.45
CA PRO A 105 -18.71 -3.72 12.10
C PRO A 105 -18.54 -2.19 12.02
N ALA A 106 -17.63 -1.62 12.81
CA ALA A 106 -17.32 -0.20 12.75
C ALA A 106 -16.65 0.17 11.42
N VAL A 107 -15.72 -0.67 10.92
CA VAL A 107 -15.08 -0.48 9.63
C VAL A 107 -16.12 -0.65 8.50
N ASP A 108 -16.98 -1.66 8.56
CA ASP A 108 -18.05 -1.86 7.58
C ASP A 108 -18.98 -0.64 7.47
N ALA A 109 -19.39 -0.09 8.61
CA ALA A 109 -20.22 1.12 8.64
C ALA A 109 -19.52 2.34 8.04
N LEU A 110 -18.21 2.50 8.30
CA LEU A 110 -17.42 3.61 7.75
C LEU A 110 -17.14 3.44 6.26
N VAL A 111 -16.89 2.22 5.80
CA VAL A 111 -16.79 1.91 4.36
C VAL A 111 -18.09 2.26 3.64
N ALA A 112 -19.23 1.86 4.19
CA ALA A 112 -20.53 2.24 3.65
C ALA A 112 -20.74 3.76 3.65
N ALA A 113 -20.35 4.46 4.71
CA ALA A 113 -20.44 5.92 4.79
C ALA A 113 -19.59 6.61 3.71
N VAL A 114 -18.38 6.10 3.42
CA VAL A 114 -17.54 6.61 2.33
C VAL A 114 -18.21 6.39 0.97
N GLN A 115 -18.75 5.19 0.74
CA GLN A 115 -19.38 4.83 -0.55
C GLN A 115 -20.66 5.61 -0.84
N HIS A 116 -21.44 5.98 0.19
CA HIS A 116 -22.72 6.67 0.05
C HIS A 116 -22.60 8.18 0.29
N ALA A 117 -21.42 8.72 0.48
CA ALA A 117 -21.21 10.15 0.70
C ALA A 117 -21.74 11.00 -0.48
N ARG A 118 -22.56 11.99 -0.18
CA ARG A 118 -23.24 12.84 -1.19
C ARG A 118 -22.45 14.08 -1.59
N GLY A 119 -21.25 14.29 -1.01
CA GLY A 119 -20.43 15.46 -1.32
C GLY A 119 -19.05 15.40 -0.70
N LYS A 120 -18.16 16.27 -1.15
CA LYS A 120 -16.75 16.29 -0.75
C LYS A 120 -16.55 16.38 0.77
N ARG A 121 -17.38 17.18 1.46
CA ARG A 121 -17.26 17.33 2.92
C ARG A 121 -17.58 16.04 3.67
N GLU A 122 -18.68 15.41 3.30
CA GLU A 122 -19.12 14.14 3.88
C GLU A 122 -18.13 13.02 3.58
N LEU A 123 -17.71 12.89 2.32
CA LEU A 123 -16.69 11.95 1.88
C LEU A 123 -15.38 12.10 2.66
N THR A 124 -14.90 13.35 2.81
CA THR A 124 -13.67 13.62 3.54
C THR A 124 -13.79 13.27 5.02
N ALA A 125 -14.94 13.56 5.64
CA ALA A 125 -15.18 13.23 7.04
C ALA A 125 -15.22 11.71 7.26
N ALA A 126 -15.96 10.98 6.43
CA ALA A 126 -16.06 9.53 6.50
C ALA A 126 -14.71 8.85 6.24
N ALA A 127 -13.96 9.28 5.20
CA ALA A 127 -12.65 8.74 4.89
C ALA A 127 -11.62 8.97 6.02
N ARG A 128 -11.63 10.15 6.65
CA ARG A 128 -10.77 10.43 7.82
C ARG A 128 -11.14 9.62 9.05
N ALA A 129 -12.43 9.34 9.24
CA ALA A 129 -12.88 8.46 10.33
C ALA A 129 -12.43 7.02 10.09
N LEU A 130 -12.60 6.51 8.86
CA LEU A 130 -12.14 5.20 8.45
C LEU A 130 -10.62 5.04 8.64
N ASP A 131 -9.84 6.00 8.16
CA ASP A 131 -8.38 6.01 8.29
C ASP A 131 -7.95 5.88 9.76
N ARG A 132 -8.55 6.68 10.67
CA ARG A 132 -8.24 6.61 12.11
C ARG A 132 -8.57 5.25 12.73
N VAL A 133 -9.69 4.65 12.34
CA VAL A 133 -10.09 3.34 12.86
C VAL A 133 -9.13 2.27 12.34
N LEU A 134 -8.81 2.28 11.04
CA LEU A 134 -7.87 1.31 10.45
C LEU A 134 -6.47 1.39 11.09
N LEU A 135 -5.98 2.60 11.37
CA LEU A 135 -4.71 2.78 12.09
C LEU A 135 -4.78 2.27 13.52
N GLY A 136 -5.93 2.44 14.19
CA GLY A 136 -6.16 1.96 15.56
C GLY A 136 -6.27 0.44 15.68
N GLU A 137 -6.61 -0.27 14.62
CA GLU A 137 -6.67 -1.74 14.61
C GLU A 137 -5.28 -2.40 14.58
N HIS A 138 -4.23 -1.65 14.29
CA HIS A 138 -2.82 -2.13 14.25
C HIS A 138 -2.57 -3.33 13.34
N VAL A 139 -3.40 -3.53 12.33
CA VAL A 139 -3.29 -4.65 11.37
C VAL A 139 -2.39 -4.33 10.19
N MET A 140 -1.96 -3.07 10.08
CA MET A 140 -1.15 -2.59 8.97
C MET A 140 -0.17 -1.54 9.46
N VAL A 141 1.03 -1.58 8.93
CA VAL A 141 2.06 -0.56 9.11
C VAL A 141 2.12 0.28 7.83
N PRO A 142 1.62 1.53 7.83
CA PRO A 142 1.77 2.41 6.69
C PRO A 142 3.25 2.76 6.49
N GLU A 143 3.77 2.53 5.31
CA GLU A 143 5.17 2.82 5.02
C GLU A 143 5.30 4.20 4.36
N TRP A 144 5.22 4.25 3.04
CA TRP A 144 5.34 5.51 2.30
C TRP A 144 4.48 5.48 1.03
N HIS A 145 4.28 6.64 0.47
CA HIS A 145 3.76 6.78 -0.89
C HIS A 145 4.64 7.74 -1.69
N ILE A 146 4.69 7.53 -2.99
CA ILE A 146 5.43 8.39 -3.90
C ILE A 146 4.52 9.54 -4.32
N THR A 147 4.89 10.77 -3.98
CA THR A 147 4.15 11.98 -4.33
C THR A 147 4.48 12.50 -5.73
N HIS A 148 5.60 12.04 -6.32
CA HIS A 148 6.12 12.52 -7.59
C HIS A 148 6.50 11.35 -8.49
N ALA A 149 6.03 11.36 -9.73
CA ALA A 149 6.54 10.45 -10.75
C ALA A 149 7.85 11.01 -11.33
N ARG A 150 8.91 10.19 -11.34
CA ARG A 150 10.16 10.51 -12.02
C ARG A 150 10.08 9.96 -13.43
N ILE A 151 10.14 10.85 -14.44
CA ILE A 151 10.00 10.47 -15.82
C ILE A 151 11.16 11.03 -16.61
N ALA A 152 11.80 10.18 -17.39
CA ALA A 152 12.77 10.56 -18.39
C ALA A 152 12.18 10.31 -19.78
N TRP A 153 12.33 11.26 -20.68
CA TRP A 153 11.83 11.14 -22.05
C TRP A 153 12.79 11.69 -23.09
N ASN A 154 12.62 11.24 -24.30
CA ASN A 154 13.38 11.74 -25.44
C ASN A 154 12.85 13.13 -25.86
N ARG A 155 13.74 14.04 -26.23
CA ARG A 155 13.39 15.41 -26.68
C ARG A 155 12.46 15.47 -27.91
N ARG A 156 12.32 14.35 -28.63
CA ARG A 156 11.36 14.23 -29.75
C ARG A 156 9.92 14.11 -29.32
N ILE A 157 9.68 13.91 -28.01
CA ILE A 157 8.35 13.77 -27.44
C ILE A 157 8.13 14.95 -26.50
N ALA A 158 6.98 15.59 -26.61
CA ALA A 158 6.60 16.69 -25.75
C ALA A 158 5.40 16.31 -24.86
N PRO A 159 5.46 16.59 -23.56
CA PRO A 159 4.31 16.47 -22.69
C PRO A 159 3.27 17.54 -23.05
N PRO A 160 1.97 17.30 -22.77
CA PRO A 160 0.95 18.31 -22.94
C PRO A 160 1.24 19.50 -22.02
N ALA A 161 0.91 20.73 -22.50
CA ALA A 161 1.15 21.98 -21.77
C ALA A 161 0.45 22.03 -20.40
N ARG A 162 -0.59 21.22 -20.19
CA ARG A 162 -1.30 21.06 -18.91
C ARG A 162 -1.40 19.59 -18.59
N THR A 163 -0.74 19.18 -17.52
CA THR A 163 -0.92 17.85 -16.95
C THR A 163 -2.11 17.86 -16.00
N PRO A 164 -3.04 16.90 -16.13
CA PRO A 164 -4.13 16.77 -15.18
C PRO A 164 -3.62 16.50 -13.78
N ARG A 165 -4.15 17.18 -12.78
CA ARG A 165 -3.71 17.06 -11.38
C ARG A 165 -3.96 15.69 -10.73
N GLN A 166 -4.81 14.86 -11.35
CA GLN A 166 -5.27 13.57 -10.79
C GLN A 166 -5.14 12.45 -11.83
N TYR A 167 -3.94 12.26 -12.33
CA TYR A 167 -3.64 11.16 -13.25
C TYR A 167 -2.65 10.20 -12.62
N ARG A 168 -2.84 8.91 -12.85
CA ARG A 168 -1.76 7.95 -12.64
C ARG A 168 -0.67 8.27 -13.66
N TRP A 169 0.58 8.19 -13.24
CA TRP A 169 1.73 8.52 -14.10
C TRP A 169 1.71 7.79 -15.45
N ALA A 170 1.13 6.58 -15.53
CA ALA A 170 1.01 5.84 -16.76
C ALA A 170 -0.06 6.39 -17.71
N ASP A 171 -1.11 7.03 -17.19
CA ASP A 171 -2.27 7.43 -17.99
C ASP A 171 -2.01 8.73 -18.76
N TRP A 172 -1.24 9.66 -18.20
CA TRP A 172 -0.98 10.93 -18.87
C TRP A 172 0.12 10.86 -19.95
N VAL A 173 0.96 9.82 -19.96
CA VAL A 173 1.93 9.56 -21.04
C VAL A 173 1.22 9.29 -22.36
N ILE A 174 -0.01 8.77 -22.35
CA ILE A 174 -0.83 8.54 -23.54
C ILE A 174 -1.13 9.85 -24.30
N GLY A 175 -1.17 10.97 -23.58
CA GLY A 175 -1.39 12.30 -24.18
C GLY A 175 -0.12 12.97 -24.75
N TRP A 176 1.01 12.28 -24.78
CA TRP A 176 2.27 12.79 -25.31
C TRP A 176 2.33 12.55 -26.82
N TRP A 177 2.86 13.52 -27.55
CA TRP A 177 3.05 13.45 -29.01
C TRP A 177 4.41 13.94 -29.43
N HIS A 178 4.75 13.71 -30.67
CA HIS A 178 5.96 14.25 -31.26
C HIS A 178 6.02 15.77 -31.13
N ALA A 179 7.10 16.28 -30.57
CA ALA A 179 7.39 17.71 -30.63
C ALA A 179 7.64 18.10 -32.10
N SER A 180 6.98 19.16 -32.56
CA SER A 180 7.35 19.76 -33.84
C SER A 180 8.81 20.22 -33.76
N PRO A 181 9.61 20.09 -34.83
CA PRO A 181 10.98 20.59 -34.88
C PRO A 181 11.09 22.05 -34.45
N ASP A 182 10.05 22.85 -34.69
CA ASP A 182 9.97 24.28 -34.34
C ASP A 182 9.49 24.55 -32.91
N ALA A 183 9.06 23.55 -32.16
CA ALA A 183 8.57 23.70 -30.78
C ALA A 183 9.66 23.57 -29.71
N ALA A 184 10.93 23.52 -30.07
CA ALA A 184 12.06 23.43 -29.16
C ALA A 184 12.42 24.81 -28.56
N GLY A 185 11.44 25.47 -27.95
CA GLY A 185 11.71 26.54 -27.00
C GLY A 185 12.33 25.98 -25.71
N PRO A 186 13.11 26.78 -24.95
CA PRO A 186 13.72 26.33 -23.71
C PRO A 186 12.63 25.87 -22.74
N ALA A 187 12.71 24.61 -22.32
CA ALA A 187 11.82 24.05 -21.31
C ALA A 187 11.95 24.85 -20.01
N ALA A 188 10.90 25.57 -19.66
CA ALA A 188 10.72 26.15 -18.33
C ALA A 188 10.57 24.99 -17.32
N HIS A 189 11.70 24.56 -16.75
CA HIS A 189 11.78 23.50 -15.74
C HIS A 189 12.23 24.04 -14.40
N GLU A 190 11.66 25.15 -13.95
CA GLU A 190 11.94 25.62 -12.59
C GLU A 190 10.74 26.34 -11.98
N GLU A 191 9.58 25.68 -11.87
CA GLU A 191 8.54 26.27 -11.01
C GLU A 191 7.54 25.19 -10.57
N ASN A 192 7.94 24.35 -9.61
CA ASN A 192 7.01 23.67 -8.69
C ASN A 192 7.78 22.93 -7.59
N ALA A 193 8.71 23.63 -6.94
CA ALA A 193 9.26 23.23 -5.65
C ALA A 193 8.76 24.24 -4.60
N ARG A 194 7.48 24.20 -4.25
CA ARG A 194 6.95 24.76 -2.98
C ARG A 194 5.68 24.00 -2.59
#